data_56af2369cb3a4129b7783fe55314cd76
#
_entry.id   56af2369cb3a4129b7783fe55314cd76
#
_cell.length_a   1.000
_cell.length_b   1.000
_cell.length_c   1.000
_cell.angle_alpha   90.00
_cell.angle_beta   90.00
_cell.angle_gamma   90.00
#
_symmetry.space_group_name_H-M   'P 1'
#
loop_
_entity.id
_entity.type
_entity.pdbx_description
1 polymer ?
#
loop_
_entity_poly.entity_id
_entity_poly.type
_entity_poly.pdbx_seq_one_letter_code
_entity_poly.pdbx_strand_id
1 'polypeptide(L)'
;MQSGALENGKQIPRREFGDTPLFAGLMDGKIGDATQARAFAYWTSIATIDKWVALPPGVPAPIVAMYREAWAKVMRDPQFVEAGKRQSEDFTPMSHEDEELMMNTLGSTPPEALEFINEMFRKQGLDAH
;
A
#
# COMPACT_ATOMS: atom_id res chain seq x y z
N MET A 1 -8.67 -7.33 12.64
CA MET A 1 -7.58 -6.39 12.32
C MET A 1 -7.75 -5.88 10.91
N GLN A 2 -7.22 -4.71 10.61
CA GLN A 2 -7.25 -4.08 9.28
C GLN A 2 -5.85 -3.69 8.83
N SER A 3 -5.61 -3.64 7.51
CA SER A 3 -4.36 -3.11 6.92
C SER A 3 -4.26 -1.59 7.02
N GLY A 4 -5.39 -0.92 7.07
CA GLY A 4 -5.48 0.54 7.06
C GLY A 4 -5.35 1.15 5.66
N ALA A 5 -5.26 2.48 5.62
CA ALA A 5 -4.90 3.27 4.45
C ALA A 5 -3.56 3.96 4.70
N LEU A 6 -2.89 4.41 3.64
CA LEU A 6 -1.67 5.21 3.74
C LEU A 6 -2.04 6.68 3.50
N GLU A 7 -1.64 7.54 4.44
CA GLU A 7 -1.83 8.98 4.34
C GLU A 7 -0.61 9.71 4.90
N ASN A 8 0.03 10.53 4.08
CA ASN A 8 1.25 11.25 4.42
C ASN A 8 2.36 10.34 5.01
N GLY A 9 2.56 9.17 4.40
CA GLY A 9 3.55 8.19 4.81
C GLY A 9 3.22 7.41 6.08
N LYS A 10 2.01 7.54 6.62
CA LYS A 10 1.58 6.83 7.83
C LYS A 10 0.38 5.94 7.56
N GLN A 11 0.39 4.74 8.12
CA GLN A 11 -0.80 3.91 8.15
C GLN A 11 -1.83 4.48 9.12
N ILE A 12 -3.03 4.70 8.62
CA ILE A 12 -4.19 5.16 9.40
C ILE A 12 -5.32 4.13 9.31
N PRO A 13 -6.14 3.99 10.37
CA PRO A 13 -7.30 3.12 10.31
C PRO A 13 -8.33 3.66 9.31
N ARG A 14 -8.95 2.78 8.56
CA ARG A 14 -10.09 3.12 7.70
C ARG A 14 -11.34 3.23 8.56
N ARG A 15 -12.09 4.31 8.38
CA ARG A 15 -13.29 4.64 9.19
C ARG A 15 -14.39 3.58 9.05
N GLU A 16 -14.48 2.95 7.91
CA GLU A 16 -15.45 1.91 7.56
C GLU A 16 -15.32 0.66 8.46
N PHE A 17 -14.14 0.44 9.04
CA PHE A 17 -13.88 -0.69 9.95
C PHE A 17 -13.97 -0.32 11.45
N GLY A 18 -14.47 0.88 11.78
CA GLY A 18 -14.68 1.33 13.15
C GLY A 18 -13.43 1.18 14.03
N ASP A 19 -13.61 0.58 15.21
CA ASP A 19 -12.54 0.37 16.19
C ASP A 19 -11.61 -0.83 15.88
N THR A 20 -11.71 -1.41 14.69
CA THR A 20 -10.84 -2.53 14.29
C THR A 20 -9.38 -2.10 14.29
N PRO A 21 -8.50 -2.74 15.07
CA PRO A 21 -7.11 -2.30 15.21
C PRO A 21 -6.31 -2.51 13.92
N LEU A 22 -5.36 -1.60 13.67
CA LEU A 22 -4.35 -1.76 12.63
C LEU A 22 -3.47 -2.96 12.91
N PHE A 23 -3.24 -3.80 11.89
CA PHE A 23 -2.32 -4.94 12.01
C PHE A 23 -0.90 -4.49 12.35
N ALA A 24 -0.42 -3.39 11.74
CA ALA A 24 0.88 -2.83 12.06
C ALA A 24 1.04 -2.49 13.56
N GLY A 25 0.01 -1.88 14.18
CA GLY A 25 0.02 -1.58 15.60
C GLY A 25 0.02 -2.83 16.50
N LEU A 26 -0.63 -3.91 16.07
CA LEU A 26 -0.61 -5.18 16.79
C LEU A 26 0.75 -5.89 16.73
N MET A 27 1.57 -5.55 15.72
CA MET A 27 2.91 -6.11 15.52
C MET A 27 4.01 -5.26 16.17
N ASP A 28 3.66 -4.10 16.71
CA ASP A 28 4.61 -3.22 17.39
C ASP A 28 5.35 -3.95 18.52
N GLY A 29 6.68 -3.83 18.53
CA GLY A 29 7.54 -4.51 19.50
C GLY A 29 7.62 -6.05 19.36
N LYS A 30 6.96 -6.66 18.37
CA LYS A 30 6.99 -8.12 18.12
C LYS A 30 7.92 -8.55 16.99
N ILE A 31 8.39 -7.61 16.21
CA ILE A 31 9.31 -7.86 15.10
C ILE A 31 10.74 -7.77 15.64
N GLY A 32 11.46 -8.91 15.60
CA GLY A 32 12.72 -9.07 16.35
C GLY A 32 13.97 -8.63 15.61
N ASP A 33 13.93 -8.57 14.26
CA ASP A 33 15.13 -8.27 13.46
C ASP A 33 14.82 -7.47 12.19
N ALA A 34 15.88 -6.98 11.54
CA ALA A 34 15.78 -6.13 10.37
C ALA A 34 15.19 -6.84 9.14
N THR A 35 15.46 -8.13 8.95
CA THR A 35 14.91 -8.92 7.83
C THR A 35 13.41 -9.07 7.99
N GLN A 36 12.94 -9.43 9.19
CA GLN A 36 11.52 -9.50 9.51
C GLN A 36 10.82 -8.14 9.34
N ALA A 37 11.47 -7.06 9.78
CA ALA A 37 10.93 -5.71 9.62
C ALA A 37 10.77 -5.33 8.14
N ARG A 38 11.73 -5.67 7.28
CA ARG A 38 11.66 -5.44 5.83
C ARG A 38 10.60 -6.32 5.17
N ALA A 39 10.50 -7.58 5.56
CA ALA A 39 9.46 -8.50 5.09
C ALA A 39 8.07 -8.00 5.48
N PHE A 40 7.91 -7.52 6.71
CA PHE A 40 6.65 -6.95 7.20
C PHE A 40 6.27 -5.67 6.44
N ALA A 41 7.23 -4.75 6.21
CA ALA A 41 7.00 -3.55 5.43
C ALA A 41 6.57 -3.86 3.99
N TYR A 42 7.23 -4.82 3.34
CA TYR A 42 6.86 -5.31 2.02
C TYR A 42 5.42 -5.85 2.01
N TRP A 43 5.10 -6.74 2.92
CA TRP A 43 3.79 -7.38 3.02
C TRP A 43 2.66 -6.37 3.26
N THR A 44 2.86 -5.44 4.18
CA THR A 44 1.86 -4.40 4.47
C THR A 44 1.69 -3.42 3.32
N SER A 45 2.76 -3.13 2.58
CA SER A 45 2.69 -2.28 1.38
C SER A 45 1.87 -2.92 0.27
N ILE A 46 2.12 -4.20 -0.06
CA ILE A 46 1.30 -4.94 -1.05
C ILE A 46 -0.17 -4.97 -0.65
N ALA A 47 -0.47 -5.21 0.63
CA ALA A 47 -1.84 -5.28 1.12
C ALA A 47 -2.59 -3.92 1.10
N THR A 48 -1.88 -2.83 0.85
CA THR A 48 -2.45 -1.48 0.82
C THR A 48 -2.85 -1.05 -0.60
N ILE A 49 -2.23 -1.64 -1.64
CA ILE A 49 -2.56 -1.37 -3.04
C ILE A 49 -3.58 -2.39 -3.55
N ASP A 50 -4.67 -1.90 -4.13
CA ASP A 50 -5.60 -2.73 -4.90
C ASP A 50 -5.55 -2.38 -6.40
N LYS A 51 -5.68 -1.09 -6.71
CA LYS A 51 -5.69 -0.59 -8.10
C LYS A 51 -4.88 0.69 -8.22
N TRP A 52 -4.14 0.81 -9.31
CA TRP A 52 -3.31 1.97 -9.61
C TRP A 52 -3.45 2.40 -11.07
N VAL A 53 -3.06 3.64 -11.34
CA VAL A 53 -2.93 4.17 -12.69
C VAL A 53 -1.44 4.40 -12.95
N ALA A 54 -0.89 3.68 -13.92
CA ALA A 54 0.52 3.82 -14.31
C ALA A 54 0.65 4.37 -15.73
N LEU A 55 1.67 5.18 -15.95
CA LEU A 55 2.08 5.63 -17.28
C LEU A 55 3.19 4.71 -17.81
N PRO A 56 3.29 4.53 -19.14
CA PRO A 56 4.38 3.78 -19.74
C PRO A 56 5.76 4.37 -19.39
N PRO A 57 6.82 3.57 -19.44
CA PRO A 57 8.19 4.08 -19.30
C PRO A 57 8.52 5.14 -20.37
N GLY A 58 9.30 6.15 -19.99
CA GLY A 58 9.78 7.18 -20.92
C GLY A 58 8.79 8.29 -21.24
N VAL A 59 7.63 8.35 -20.56
CA VAL A 59 6.72 9.51 -20.71
C VAL A 59 7.42 10.78 -20.26
N PRO A 60 7.37 11.90 -21.06
CA PRO A 60 8.00 13.17 -20.71
C PRO A 60 7.52 13.71 -19.36
N ALA A 61 8.43 14.25 -18.56
CA ALA A 61 8.13 14.78 -17.23
C ALA A 61 6.96 15.77 -17.16
N PRO A 62 6.77 16.71 -18.13
CA PRO A 62 5.60 17.59 -18.11
C PRO A 62 4.26 16.84 -18.21
N ILE A 63 4.21 15.73 -18.95
CA ILE A 63 3.01 14.90 -19.08
C ILE A 63 2.76 14.18 -17.75
N VAL A 64 3.80 13.60 -17.13
CA VAL A 64 3.69 12.97 -15.81
C VAL A 64 3.15 13.97 -14.78
N ALA A 65 3.69 15.20 -14.77
CA ALA A 65 3.23 16.25 -13.87
C ALA A 65 1.74 16.59 -14.08
N MET A 66 1.30 16.68 -15.33
CA MET A 66 -0.10 16.93 -15.67
C MET A 66 -1.03 15.81 -15.14
N TYR A 67 -0.64 14.55 -15.28
CA TYR A 67 -1.43 13.43 -14.75
C TYR A 67 -1.48 13.43 -13.21
N ARG A 68 -0.35 13.71 -12.55
CA ARG A 68 -0.28 13.83 -11.08
C ARG A 68 -1.18 14.96 -10.56
N GLU A 69 -1.17 16.10 -11.23
CA GLU A 69 -2.05 17.23 -10.89
C GLU A 69 -3.53 16.89 -11.11
N ALA A 70 -3.85 16.24 -12.22
CA ALA A 70 -5.21 15.79 -12.50
C ALA A 70 -5.68 14.77 -11.45
N TRP A 71 -4.83 13.82 -11.07
CA TRP A 71 -5.13 12.84 -10.02
C TRP A 71 -5.37 13.51 -8.68
N ALA A 72 -4.54 14.47 -8.28
CA ALA A 72 -4.72 15.23 -7.04
C ALA A 72 -6.06 15.98 -6.97
N LYS A 73 -6.61 16.38 -8.13
CA LYS A 73 -7.97 16.98 -8.22
C LYS A 73 -9.06 15.90 -8.12
N VAL A 74 -8.90 14.81 -8.85
CA VAL A 74 -9.87 13.70 -8.91
C VAL A 74 -10.05 13.06 -7.53
N MET A 75 -8.99 12.84 -6.77
CA MET A 75 -9.06 12.28 -5.41
C MET A 75 -9.97 13.08 -4.46
N ARG A 76 -10.12 14.38 -4.72
CA ARG A 76 -10.93 15.30 -3.92
C ARG A 76 -12.32 15.55 -4.51
N ASP A 77 -12.60 15.00 -5.68
CA ASP A 77 -13.90 15.12 -6.33
C ASP A 77 -14.94 14.24 -5.60
N PRO A 78 -15.99 14.85 -5.02
CA PRO A 78 -17.01 14.09 -4.28
C PRO A 78 -17.72 13.04 -5.15
N GLN A 79 -17.91 13.31 -6.46
CA GLN A 79 -18.56 12.37 -7.36
C GLN A 79 -17.68 11.13 -7.62
N PHE A 80 -16.37 11.34 -7.75
CA PHE A 80 -15.41 10.25 -7.90
C PHE A 80 -15.34 9.39 -6.64
N VAL A 81 -15.22 10.01 -5.47
CA VAL A 81 -15.17 9.31 -4.18
C VAL A 81 -16.45 8.52 -3.95
N GLU A 82 -17.62 9.12 -4.21
CA GLU A 82 -18.91 8.46 -4.07
C GLU A 82 -19.07 7.28 -5.07
N ALA A 83 -18.60 7.44 -6.30
CA ALA A 83 -18.59 6.36 -7.29
C ALA A 83 -17.66 5.22 -6.85
N GLY A 84 -16.50 5.52 -6.29
CA GLY A 84 -15.58 4.53 -5.74
C GLY A 84 -16.19 3.77 -4.57
N LYS A 85 -16.83 4.45 -3.63
CA LYS A 85 -17.52 3.82 -2.48
C LYS A 85 -18.66 2.90 -2.87
N ARG A 86 -19.29 3.11 -4.02
CA ARG A 86 -20.26 2.16 -4.58
C ARG A 86 -19.64 0.87 -5.12
N GLN A 87 -18.33 0.90 -5.43
CA GLN A 87 -17.59 -0.29 -5.88
C GLN A 87 -16.97 -1.04 -4.69
N SER A 88 -16.48 -0.30 -3.70
CA SER A 88 -15.88 -0.84 -2.48
C SER A 88 -16.16 0.12 -1.33
N GLU A 89 -16.76 -0.36 -0.24
CA GLU A 89 -17.10 0.47 0.94
C GLU A 89 -15.85 1.15 1.53
N ASP A 90 -14.70 0.50 1.41
CA ASP A 90 -13.42 0.97 1.92
C ASP A 90 -12.59 1.76 0.88
N PHE A 91 -13.24 2.25 -0.20
CA PHE A 91 -12.56 3.02 -1.24
C PHE A 91 -11.90 4.28 -0.65
N THR A 92 -10.58 4.31 -0.69
CA THR A 92 -9.74 5.42 -0.20
C THR A 92 -8.70 5.73 -1.26
N PRO A 93 -8.88 6.82 -2.06
CA PRO A 93 -7.88 7.23 -3.03
C PRO A 93 -6.55 7.58 -2.34
N MET A 94 -5.44 7.15 -2.92
CA MET A 94 -4.09 7.41 -2.41
C MET A 94 -3.43 8.52 -3.22
N SER A 95 -2.63 9.37 -2.56
CA SER A 95 -1.81 10.39 -3.24
C SER A 95 -0.68 9.74 -4.03
N HIS A 96 -0.19 10.41 -5.07
CA HIS A 96 0.95 9.88 -5.82
C HIS A 96 2.24 9.86 -5.00
N GLU A 97 2.38 10.74 -4.02
CA GLU A 97 3.50 10.75 -3.09
C GLU A 97 3.50 9.51 -2.19
N ASP A 98 2.34 9.12 -1.66
CA ASP A 98 2.19 7.90 -0.86
C ASP A 98 2.37 6.64 -1.71
N GLU A 99 1.86 6.64 -2.95
CA GLU A 99 2.08 5.56 -3.91
C GLU A 99 3.58 5.40 -4.24
N GLU A 100 4.29 6.50 -4.50
CA GLU A 100 5.74 6.49 -4.78
C GLU A 100 6.55 5.98 -3.59
N LEU A 101 6.21 6.42 -2.37
CA LEU A 101 6.82 5.93 -1.13
C LEU A 101 6.65 4.40 -1.00
N MET A 102 5.46 3.93 -1.26
CA MET A 102 5.15 2.51 -1.20
C MET A 102 5.87 1.71 -2.28
N MET A 103 5.89 2.19 -3.53
CA MET A 103 6.63 1.57 -4.62
C MET A 103 8.14 1.52 -4.35
N ASN A 104 8.70 2.57 -3.74
CA ASN A 104 10.09 2.58 -3.30
C ASN A 104 10.34 1.53 -2.19
N THR A 105 9.42 1.35 -1.27
CA THR A 105 9.50 0.31 -0.23
C THR A 105 9.53 -1.08 -0.87
N LEU A 106 8.65 -1.35 -1.82
CA LEU A 106 8.60 -2.62 -2.55
C LEU A 106 9.88 -2.86 -3.35
N GLY A 107 10.30 -1.84 -4.14
CA GLY A 107 11.48 -1.95 -5.01
C GLY A 107 12.83 -2.02 -4.27
N SER A 108 12.88 -1.53 -3.03
CA SER A 108 14.10 -1.58 -2.19
C SER A 108 14.10 -2.75 -1.20
N THR A 109 13.13 -3.66 -1.30
CA THR A 109 13.08 -4.83 -0.41
C THR A 109 14.22 -5.79 -0.74
N PRO A 110 15.08 -6.12 0.23
CA PRO A 110 16.22 -6.96 -0.02
C PRO A 110 15.83 -8.42 -0.22
N PRO A 111 16.60 -9.20 -1.01
CA PRO A 111 16.27 -10.60 -1.35
C PRO A 111 16.04 -11.50 -0.13
N GLU A 112 16.77 -11.30 0.95
CA GLU A 112 16.63 -12.06 2.18
C GLU A 112 15.27 -11.85 2.86
N ALA A 113 14.67 -10.65 2.73
CA ALA A 113 13.34 -10.40 3.24
C ALA A 113 12.25 -11.08 2.39
N LEU A 114 12.44 -11.12 1.07
CA LEU A 114 11.56 -11.86 0.16
C LEU A 114 11.65 -13.37 0.40
N GLU A 115 12.88 -13.89 0.60
CA GLU A 115 13.05 -15.31 0.93
C GLU A 115 12.43 -15.67 2.28
N PHE A 116 12.52 -14.81 3.29
CA PHE A 116 11.84 -14.99 4.55
C PHE A 116 10.31 -15.14 4.36
N ILE A 117 9.70 -14.32 3.50
CA ILE A 117 8.27 -14.44 3.16
C ILE A 117 7.97 -15.78 2.47
N ASN A 118 8.80 -16.17 1.51
CA ASN A 118 8.66 -17.43 0.79
C ASN A 118 8.76 -18.64 1.74
N GLU A 119 9.68 -18.59 2.70
CA GLU A 119 9.79 -19.64 3.73
C GLU A 119 8.54 -19.71 4.63
N MET A 120 7.97 -18.54 4.98
CA MET A 120 6.73 -18.50 5.73
C MET A 120 5.57 -19.15 4.96
N PHE A 121 5.45 -18.89 3.65
CA PHE A 121 4.46 -19.55 2.80
C PHE A 121 4.66 -21.06 2.74
N ARG A 122 5.89 -21.53 2.50
CA ARG A 122 6.21 -22.97 2.49
C ARG A 122 5.84 -23.64 3.81
N LYS A 123 6.10 -23.01 4.96
CA LYS A 123 5.73 -23.53 6.29
C LYS A 123 4.21 -23.64 6.48
N GLN A 124 3.43 -22.87 5.73
CA GLN A 124 1.97 -22.91 5.73
C GLN A 124 1.40 -23.82 4.64
N GLY A 125 2.23 -24.51 3.88
CA GLY A 125 1.81 -25.37 2.76
C GLY A 125 1.36 -24.58 1.53
N LEU A 126 1.78 -23.32 1.41
CA LEU A 126 1.53 -22.46 0.24
C LEU A 126 2.77 -22.48 -0.63
N ASP A 127 2.65 -22.96 -1.87
CA ASP A 127 3.73 -22.86 -2.85
C ASP A 127 3.81 -21.41 -3.37
N ALA A 128 4.92 -20.74 -3.08
CA ALA A 128 5.26 -19.49 -3.72
C ALA A 128 5.80 -19.81 -5.13
N HIS A 129 5.03 -19.51 -6.15
CA HIS A 129 5.42 -19.62 -7.56
C HIS A 129 6.09 -18.33 -8.03
#